data_cdbaafe192166a17e8f649ecdb88df57
#
_entry.id   cdbaafe192166a17e8f649ecdb88df57
#
_cell.length_a   1.000
_cell.length_b   1.000
_cell.length_c   1.000
_cell.angle_alpha   90.00
_cell.angle_beta   90.00
_cell.angle_gamma   90.00
#
_symmetry.space_group_name_H-M   'P 1'
#
loop_
_entity.id
_entity.type
_entity.pdbx_description
1 polymer ?
#
loop_
_entity_poly.entity_id
_entity_poly.type
_entity_poly.pdbx_seq_one_letter_code
_entity_poly.pdbx_strand_id
1 'polypeptide(L)'
;MEQKMVKNVNNTEKIFAQRMEKHQDELRWLYMELYGNDAMYAELCEQMHDYYLKRSTELKKRDIKKEKNPDWFKEKEMLGMMLYIDNFAGNLKGVEKKLAYLKECNVNCLHLMPFLDTPKGKSDGGYAVADFRKVRPDLGTMKDLARLTEKCHENGMNVCMDFVMNHTSEEHCLLYTSPSPRDRQKSR
;
A
#
# COMPACT_ATOMS: atom_id res chain seq x y z
N MET A 1 3.67 30.39 15.24
CA MET A 1 3.34 28.99 14.87
C MET A 1 2.54 28.91 13.58
N GLU A 2 1.51 29.73 13.39
CA GLU A 2 0.66 29.76 12.18
C GLU A 2 1.42 30.03 10.87
N GLN A 3 2.32 31.01 10.82
CA GLN A 3 3.08 31.30 9.59
C GLN A 3 3.98 30.13 9.12
N LYS A 4 4.44 29.28 10.04
CA LYS A 4 5.22 28.07 9.71
C LYS A 4 4.33 26.96 9.19
N MET A 5 3.10 26.86 9.69
CA MET A 5 2.10 25.89 9.19
C MET A 5 1.64 26.27 7.78
N VAL A 6 1.31 27.54 7.54
CA VAL A 6 0.87 28.01 6.21
C VAL A 6 1.97 27.80 5.15
N LYS A 7 3.25 28.11 5.47
CA LYS A 7 4.37 27.84 4.56
C LYS A 7 4.57 26.34 4.26
N ASN A 8 4.35 25.46 5.25
CA ASN A 8 4.47 24.02 5.05
C ASN A 8 3.32 23.44 4.19
N VAL A 9 2.10 23.92 4.36
CA VAL A 9 0.95 23.52 3.55
C VAL A 9 1.18 23.93 2.09
N ASN A 10 1.55 25.19 1.83
CA ASN A 10 1.84 25.66 0.47
C ASN A 10 2.96 24.85 -0.22
N ASN A 11 3.99 24.45 0.52
CA ASN A 11 5.07 23.65 -0.05
C ASN A 11 4.62 22.19 -0.33
N THR A 12 3.79 21.62 0.51
CA THR A 12 3.22 20.27 0.32
C THR A 12 2.34 20.20 -0.93
N GLU A 13 1.44 21.18 -1.09
CA GLU A 13 0.58 21.32 -2.25
C GLU A 13 1.40 21.47 -3.55
N LYS A 14 2.41 22.32 -3.51
CA LYS A 14 3.29 22.53 -4.66
C LYS A 14 4.01 21.26 -5.10
N ILE A 15 4.53 20.46 -4.14
CA ILE A 15 5.21 19.21 -4.45
C ILE A 15 4.23 18.20 -5.05
N PHE A 16 3.01 18.09 -4.51
CA PHE A 16 1.99 17.21 -5.07
C PHE A 16 1.63 17.62 -6.50
N ALA A 17 1.37 18.91 -6.74
CA ALA A 17 1.06 19.44 -8.06
C ALA A 17 2.17 19.14 -9.08
N GLN A 18 3.44 19.33 -8.71
CA GLN A 18 4.59 19.02 -9.58
C GLN A 18 4.67 17.53 -9.93
N ARG A 19 4.36 16.63 -8.99
CA ARG A 19 4.31 15.18 -9.24
C ARG A 19 3.16 14.83 -10.18
N MET A 20 1.99 15.41 -9.95
CA MET A 20 0.83 15.20 -10.81
C MET A 20 1.11 15.72 -12.23
N GLU A 21 1.62 16.94 -12.38
CA GLU A 21 1.99 17.52 -13.67
C GLU A 21 2.93 16.61 -14.50
N LYS A 22 3.86 15.96 -13.81
CA LYS A 22 4.82 15.05 -14.43
C LYS A 22 4.21 13.73 -14.93
N HIS A 23 3.18 13.21 -14.24
CA HIS A 23 2.70 11.84 -14.44
C HIS A 23 1.22 11.73 -14.81
N GLN A 24 0.45 12.83 -14.76
CA GLN A 24 -1.01 12.79 -14.94
C GLN A 24 -1.44 12.32 -16.33
N ASP A 25 -0.70 12.66 -17.38
CA ASP A 25 -1.08 12.31 -18.76
C ASP A 25 -0.99 10.80 -18.97
N GLU A 26 0.11 10.18 -18.52
CA GLU A 26 0.29 8.72 -18.56
C GLU A 26 -0.72 8.01 -17.66
N LEU A 27 -0.91 8.50 -16.42
CA LEU A 27 -1.88 7.93 -15.48
C LEU A 27 -3.29 8.00 -16.07
N ARG A 28 -3.69 9.16 -16.64
CA ARG A 28 -5.00 9.32 -17.25
C ARG A 28 -5.19 8.41 -18.44
N TRP A 29 -4.20 8.33 -19.33
CA TRP A 29 -4.26 7.46 -20.49
C TRP A 29 -4.44 5.99 -20.07
N LEU A 30 -3.61 5.47 -19.17
CA LEU A 30 -3.72 4.09 -18.67
C LEU A 30 -5.07 3.83 -17.99
N TYR A 31 -5.55 4.79 -17.18
CA TYR A 31 -6.82 4.66 -16.48
C TYR A 31 -8.00 4.62 -17.46
N MET A 32 -7.99 5.48 -18.47
CA MET A 32 -9.05 5.55 -19.47
C MET A 32 -9.08 4.32 -20.38
N GLU A 33 -7.92 3.75 -20.73
CA GLU A 33 -7.83 2.47 -21.46
C GLU A 33 -8.51 1.32 -20.71
N LEU A 34 -8.39 1.29 -19.39
CA LEU A 34 -8.94 0.21 -18.56
C LEU A 34 -10.41 0.43 -18.19
N TYR A 35 -10.78 1.64 -17.81
CA TYR A 35 -12.06 1.92 -17.16
C TYR A 35 -12.97 2.87 -17.95
N GLY A 36 -12.44 3.72 -18.81
CA GLY A 36 -13.20 4.64 -19.67
C GLY A 36 -14.11 5.60 -18.90
N ASN A 37 -13.75 6.01 -17.67
CA ASN A 37 -14.62 6.77 -16.77
C ASN A 37 -13.92 7.97 -16.15
N ASP A 38 -14.19 9.18 -16.68
CA ASP A 38 -13.59 10.43 -16.21
C ASP A 38 -13.98 10.79 -14.76
N ALA A 39 -15.20 10.49 -14.33
CA ALA A 39 -15.63 10.79 -12.97
C ALA A 39 -14.87 9.96 -11.93
N MET A 40 -14.69 8.67 -12.20
CA MET A 40 -13.89 7.80 -11.33
C MET A 40 -12.41 8.17 -11.37
N TYR A 41 -11.88 8.65 -12.50
CA TYR A 41 -10.52 9.16 -12.58
C TYR A 41 -10.34 10.41 -11.70
N ALA A 42 -11.29 11.34 -11.74
CA ALA A 42 -11.27 12.52 -10.87
C ALA A 42 -11.29 12.13 -9.38
N GLU A 43 -12.14 11.18 -9.01
CA GLU A 43 -12.19 10.64 -7.63
C GLU A 43 -10.84 10.01 -7.23
N LEU A 44 -10.19 9.25 -8.11
CA LEU A 44 -8.86 8.70 -7.86
C LEU A 44 -7.84 9.82 -7.57
N CYS A 45 -7.84 10.89 -8.36
CA CYS A 45 -6.94 12.02 -8.16
C CYS A 45 -7.17 12.72 -6.82
N GLU A 46 -8.44 12.91 -6.42
CA GLU A 46 -8.80 13.47 -5.12
C GLU A 46 -8.32 12.56 -3.97
N GLN A 47 -8.53 11.25 -4.07
CA GLN A 47 -8.04 10.29 -3.07
C GLN A 47 -6.51 10.33 -2.96
N MET A 48 -5.79 10.38 -4.07
CA MET A 48 -4.32 10.50 -4.08
C MET A 48 -3.86 11.76 -3.36
N HIS A 49 -4.51 12.90 -3.62
CA HIS A 49 -4.24 14.17 -2.95
C HIS A 49 -4.48 14.08 -1.44
N ASP A 50 -5.62 13.58 -1.03
CA ASP A 50 -6.01 13.39 0.37
C ASP A 50 -5.01 12.50 1.15
N TYR A 51 -4.62 11.38 0.57
CA TYR A 51 -3.64 10.49 1.18
C TYR A 51 -2.26 11.14 1.27
N TYR A 52 -1.87 11.93 0.26
CA TYR A 52 -0.63 12.68 0.32
C TYR A 52 -0.65 13.76 1.41
N LEU A 53 -1.77 14.47 1.59
CA LEU A 53 -1.91 15.43 2.68
C LEU A 53 -1.78 14.77 4.06
N LYS A 54 -2.42 13.61 4.25
CA LYS A 54 -2.38 12.82 5.50
C LYS A 54 -1.00 12.21 5.79
N ARG A 55 -0.13 12.09 4.78
CA ARG A 55 1.21 11.53 4.94
C ARG A 55 2.06 12.38 5.87
N SER A 56 2.76 11.75 6.82
CA SER A 56 3.55 12.47 7.83
C SER A 56 4.67 13.30 7.20
N THR A 57 5.06 14.38 7.86
CA THR A 57 6.17 15.26 7.41
C THR A 57 7.47 14.49 7.24
N GLU A 58 7.77 13.56 8.12
CA GLU A 58 9.00 12.74 8.04
C GLU A 58 8.98 11.81 6.83
N LEU A 59 7.85 11.18 6.53
CA LEU A 59 7.72 10.36 5.33
C LEU A 59 7.82 11.21 4.06
N LYS A 60 7.23 12.41 4.02
CA LYS A 60 7.37 13.34 2.89
C LYS A 60 8.84 13.75 2.65
N LYS A 61 9.62 13.97 3.71
CA LYS A 61 11.06 14.23 3.58
C LYS A 61 11.83 13.02 3.03
N ARG A 62 11.49 11.82 3.48
CA ARG A 62 12.08 10.57 2.98
C ARG A 62 11.75 10.37 1.50
N ASP A 63 10.52 10.66 1.07
CA ASP A 63 10.12 10.59 -0.33
C ASP A 63 10.99 11.51 -1.21
N ILE A 64 11.17 12.78 -0.82
CA ILE A 64 12.01 13.74 -1.53
C ILE A 64 13.47 13.23 -1.63
N LYS A 65 14.00 12.61 -0.55
CA LYS A 65 15.34 12.02 -0.58
C LYS A 65 15.43 10.87 -1.58
N LYS A 66 14.43 9.99 -1.61
CA LYS A 66 14.38 8.86 -2.54
C LYS A 66 14.21 9.30 -4.00
N GLU A 67 13.42 10.34 -4.26
CA GLU A 67 13.28 10.90 -5.62
C GLU A 67 14.59 11.45 -6.18
N LYS A 68 15.48 11.96 -5.32
CA LYS A 68 16.81 12.42 -5.73
C LYS A 68 17.78 11.28 -6.04
N ASN A 69 17.50 10.09 -5.53
CA ASN A 69 18.25 8.88 -5.78
C ASN A 69 17.26 7.76 -6.13
N PRO A 70 16.85 7.64 -7.41
CA PRO A 70 15.87 6.63 -7.84
C PRO A 70 16.32 5.19 -7.57
N ASP A 71 17.63 4.97 -7.50
CA ASP A 71 18.24 3.65 -7.24
C ASP A 71 18.50 3.38 -5.75
N TRP A 72 17.88 4.13 -4.83
CA TRP A 72 18.05 4.00 -3.38
C TRP A 72 17.93 2.55 -2.87
N PHE A 73 17.11 1.72 -3.53
CA PHE A 73 16.91 0.32 -3.17
C PHE A 73 18.04 -0.62 -3.63
N LYS A 74 18.98 -0.13 -4.44
CA LYS A 74 20.19 -0.84 -4.88
C LYS A 74 21.43 -0.51 -4.03
N GLU A 75 21.29 0.41 -3.06
CA GLU A 75 22.39 0.77 -2.18
C GLU A 75 22.83 -0.43 -1.34
N LYS A 76 24.12 -0.55 -1.10
CA LYS A 76 24.73 -1.67 -0.33
C LYS A 76 24.26 -1.75 1.12
N GLU A 77 23.74 -0.66 1.67
CA GLU A 77 23.13 -0.59 3.00
C GLU A 77 21.70 -1.15 3.03
N MET A 78 21.09 -1.41 1.86
CA MET A 78 19.73 -1.94 1.75
C MET A 78 19.74 -3.44 2.04
N LEU A 79 19.14 -3.82 3.18
CA LEU A 79 18.91 -5.22 3.53
C LEU A 79 17.42 -5.48 3.70
N GLY A 80 16.85 -6.24 2.75
CA GLY A 80 15.47 -6.67 2.78
C GLY A 80 15.30 -8.02 3.47
N MET A 81 14.21 -8.17 4.22
CA MET A 81 13.76 -9.46 4.73
C MET A 81 12.32 -9.71 4.30
N MET A 82 12.10 -10.82 3.59
CA MET A 82 10.78 -11.29 3.20
C MET A 82 10.29 -12.32 4.21
N LEU A 83 9.05 -12.21 4.66
CA LEU A 83 8.49 -13.13 5.66
C LEU A 83 6.98 -13.31 5.53
N TYR A 84 6.52 -14.50 5.88
CA TYR A 84 5.14 -14.76 6.26
C TYR A 84 4.95 -14.42 7.73
N ILE A 85 3.93 -13.62 8.05
CA ILE A 85 3.69 -13.07 9.40
C ILE A 85 3.45 -14.19 10.42
N ASP A 86 2.64 -15.18 10.06
CA ASP A 86 2.32 -16.34 10.91
C ASP A 86 3.57 -17.19 11.21
N ASN A 87 4.34 -17.53 10.20
CA ASN A 87 5.55 -18.33 10.35
C ASN A 87 6.64 -17.64 11.17
N PHE A 88 6.80 -16.33 10.96
CA PHE A 88 7.85 -15.57 11.63
C PHE A 88 7.51 -15.21 13.08
N ALA A 89 6.26 -14.81 13.34
CA ALA A 89 5.91 -14.21 14.63
C ALA A 89 4.45 -14.48 15.08
N GLY A 90 3.73 -15.35 14.38
CA GLY A 90 2.36 -15.72 14.67
C GLY A 90 1.32 -14.69 14.19
N ASN A 91 1.58 -13.40 14.37
CA ASN A 91 0.68 -12.31 13.97
C ASN A 91 1.40 -10.95 13.88
N LEU A 92 0.69 -9.89 13.45
CA LEU A 92 1.24 -8.54 13.31
C LEU A 92 1.84 -7.98 14.61
N LYS A 93 1.20 -8.23 15.76
CA LYS A 93 1.74 -7.82 17.08
C LYS A 93 3.02 -8.56 17.43
N GLY A 94 3.14 -9.80 16.99
CA GLY A 94 4.36 -10.60 17.14
C GLY A 94 5.50 -10.03 16.31
N VAL A 95 5.24 -9.62 15.06
CA VAL A 95 6.24 -8.94 14.22
C VAL A 95 6.70 -7.64 14.88
N GLU A 96 5.77 -6.84 15.41
CA GLU A 96 6.08 -5.59 16.12
C GLU A 96 7.07 -5.83 17.27
N LYS A 97 6.87 -6.89 18.05
CA LYS A 97 7.78 -7.27 19.16
C LYS A 97 9.17 -7.69 18.69
N LYS A 98 9.30 -8.13 17.44
CA LYS A 98 10.58 -8.55 16.85
C LYS A 98 11.32 -7.44 16.09
N LEU A 99 10.81 -6.19 16.07
CA LEU A 99 11.47 -5.09 15.35
C LEU A 99 12.89 -4.79 15.88
N ALA A 100 13.13 -4.91 17.17
CA ALA A 100 14.47 -4.75 17.75
C ALA A 100 15.45 -5.80 17.18
N TYR A 101 15.04 -7.07 17.15
CA TYR A 101 15.82 -8.15 16.53
C TYR A 101 16.10 -7.89 15.04
N LEU A 102 15.08 -7.50 14.27
CA LEU A 102 15.25 -7.16 12.85
C LEU A 102 16.26 -6.02 12.68
N LYS A 103 16.23 -5.03 13.57
CA LYS A 103 17.17 -3.91 13.54
C LYS A 103 18.61 -4.34 13.90
N GLU A 104 18.78 -5.23 14.86
CA GLU A 104 20.08 -5.84 15.19
C GLU A 104 20.66 -6.62 14.00
N CYS A 105 19.79 -7.25 13.19
CA CYS A 105 20.17 -7.90 11.93
C CYS A 105 20.41 -6.92 10.79
N ASN A 106 20.37 -5.60 11.02
CA ASN A 106 20.45 -4.53 10.00
C ASN A 106 19.35 -4.57 8.92
N VAL A 107 18.23 -5.23 9.17
CA VAL A 107 17.09 -5.22 8.24
C VAL A 107 16.48 -3.83 8.22
N ASN A 108 16.38 -3.25 7.03
CA ASN A 108 15.80 -1.91 6.82
C ASN A 108 14.70 -1.87 5.75
N CYS A 109 14.37 -3.05 5.19
CA CYS A 109 13.20 -3.23 4.34
C CYS A 109 12.49 -4.54 4.71
N LEU A 110 11.26 -4.42 5.16
CA LEU A 110 10.45 -5.57 5.53
C LEU A 110 9.42 -5.83 4.43
N HIS A 111 9.55 -6.97 3.77
CA HIS A 111 8.57 -7.43 2.78
C HIS A 111 7.62 -8.44 3.44
N LEU A 112 6.37 -8.04 3.58
CA LEU A 112 5.31 -8.88 4.12
C LEU A 112 4.64 -9.65 3.00
N MET A 113 4.72 -10.97 3.04
CA MET A 113 3.98 -11.87 2.16
C MET A 113 2.47 -11.69 2.36
N PRO A 114 1.60 -12.17 1.44
CA PRO A 114 0.18 -11.86 1.47
C PRO A 114 -0.46 -12.11 2.84
N PHE A 115 -1.13 -11.11 3.36
CA PHE A 115 -1.74 -11.12 4.71
C PHE A 115 -3.17 -10.56 4.72
N LEU A 116 -3.70 -10.18 3.57
CA LEU A 116 -5.08 -9.71 3.46
C LEU A 116 -6.07 -10.88 3.60
N ASP A 117 -7.33 -10.57 3.81
CA ASP A 117 -8.37 -11.55 4.08
C ASP A 117 -8.55 -12.53 2.93
N THR A 118 -8.57 -13.81 3.25
CA THR A 118 -8.67 -14.93 2.30
C THR A 118 -9.65 -15.97 2.80
N PRO A 119 -10.32 -16.73 1.89
CA PRO A 119 -11.17 -17.82 2.28
C PRO A 119 -10.40 -18.90 3.05
N LYS A 120 -10.97 -19.38 4.14
CA LYS A 120 -10.35 -20.41 4.96
C LYS A 120 -10.15 -21.71 4.18
N GLY A 121 -8.90 -22.16 4.11
CA GLY A 121 -8.53 -23.43 3.45
C GLY A 121 -8.60 -23.41 1.92
N LYS A 122 -8.85 -22.25 1.30
CA LYS A 122 -8.98 -22.11 -0.17
C LYS A 122 -7.95 -21.14 -0.76
N SER A 123 -6.98 -20.72 0.01
CA SER A 123 -5.94 -19.81 -0.47
C SER A 123 -4.57 -20.40 -0.22
N ASP A 124 -3.81 -20.60 -1.29
CA ASP A 124 -2.40 -20.97 -1.21
C ASP A 124 -1.56 -19.71 -0.93
N GLY A 125 -0.84 -19.71 0.17
CA GLY A 125 0.05 -18.61 0.55
C GLY A 125 -0.60 -17.24 0.75
N GLY A 126 -1.94 -17.14 0.77
CA GLY A 126 -2.66 -15.86 0.93
C GLY A 126 -2.96 -15.13 -0.39
N TYR A 127 -2.70 -15.75 -1.54
CA TYR A 127 -2.85 -15.09 -2.85
C TYR A 127 -4.29 -15.01 -3.36
N ALA A 128 -5.24 -15.76 -2.80
CA ALA A 128 -6.66 -15.67 -3.16
C ALA A 128 -7.38 -14.66 -2.24
N VAL A 129 -7.22 -13.36 -2.51
CA VAL A 129 -7.77 -12.31 -1.64
C VAL A 129 -9.29 -12.19 -1.79
N ALA A 130 -10.01 -12.28 -0.66
CA ALA A 130 -11.47 -12.10 -0.58
C ALA A 130 -11.85 -10.65 -0.22
N ASP A 131 -11.05 -9.96 0.58
CA ASP A 131 -11.28 -8.56 0.94
C ASP A 131 -9.95 -7.80 1.08
N PHE A 132 -9.70 -6.88 0.15
CA PHE A 132 -8.50 -6.03 0.15
C PHE A 132 -8.48 -4.98 1.27
N ARG A 133 -9.58 -4.79 2.00
CA ARG A 133 -9.70 -3.82 3.09
C ARG A 133 -9.57 -4.45 4.47
N LYS A 134 -9.30 -5.74 4.52
CA LYS A 134 -9.15 -6.49 5.78
C LYS A 134 -7.85 -7.26 5.83
N VAL A 135 -7.28 -7.33 7.01
CA VAL A 135 -6.23 -8.29 7.35
C VAL A 135 -6.89 -9.63 7.68
N ARG A 136 -6.26 -10.74 7.30
CA ARG A 136 -6.67 -12.09 7.70
C ARG A 136 -6.85 -12.15 9.24
N PRO A 137 -8.00 -12.60 9.75
CA PRO A 137 -8.37 -12.43 11.17
C PRO A 137 -7.39 -13.03 12.18
N ASP A 138 -6.73 -14.11 11.82
CA ASP A 138 -5.71 -14.76 12.66
C ASP A 138 -4.40 -13.95 12.76
N LEU A 139 -4.13 -13.09 11.79
CA LEU A 139 -2.94 -12.23 11.76
C LEU A 139 -3.15 -10.89 12.48
N GLY A 140 -4.38 -10.42 12.62
CA GLY A 140 -4.69 -9.18 13.30
C GLY A 140 -5.71 -8.30 12.56
N THR A 141 -5.57 -6.99 12.71
CA THR A 141 -6.49 -5.99 12.17
C THR A 141 -5.76 -4.95 11.33
N MET A 142 -6.50 -4.16 10.54
CA MET A 142 -5.94 -2.99 9.83
C MET A 142 -5.32 -1.97 10.79
N LYS A 143 -5.79 -1.87 12.04
CA LYS A 143 -5.18 -1.03 13.08
C LYS A 143 -3.83 -1.58 13.54
N ASP A 144 -3.70 -2.90 13.64
CA ASP A 144 -2.43 -3.55 13.97
C ASP A 144 -1.42 -3.36 12.84
N LEU A 145 -1.86 -3.45 11.57
CA LEU A 145 -1.02 -3.16 10.41
C LEU A 145 -0.54 -1.71 10.39
N ALA A 146 -1.45 -0.76 10.61
CA ALA A 146 -1.09 0.67 10.67
C ALA A 146 -0.05 0.94 11.75
N ARG A 147 -0.24 0.37 12.96
CA ARG A 147 0.70 0.51 14.08
C ARG A 147 2.06 -0.13 13.76
N LEU A 148 2.08 -1.34 13.19
CA LEU A 148 3.33 -1.99 12.78
C LEU A 148 4.07 -1.12 11.75
N THR A 149 3.37 -0.60 10.75
CA THR A 149 3.96 0.26 9.72
C THR A 149 4.56 1.53 10.32
N GLU A 150 3.86 2.17 11.26
CA GLU A 150 4.37 3.33 11.99
C GLU A 150 5.64 2.99 12.76
N LYS A 151 5.63 1.88 13.51
CA LYS A 151 6.80 1.40 14.26
C LYS A 151 7.99 1.04 13.35
N CYS A 152 7.75 0.44 12.19
CA CYS A 152 8.79 0.22 11.19
C CYS A 152 9.40 1.57 10.74
N HIS A 153 8.58 2.56 10.43
CA HIS A 153 9.04 3.88 10.00
C HIS A 153 9.84 4.60 11.10
N GLU A 154 9.42 4.53 12.36
CA GLU A 154 10.17 5.07 13.51
C GLU A 154 11.55 4.43 13.66
N ASN A 155 11.69 3.14 13.31
CA ASN A 155 12.95 2.41 13.30
C ASN A 155 13.75 2.55 11.99
N GLY A 156 13.34 3.41 11.09
CA GLY A 156 14.03 3.63 9.80
C GLY A 156 13.78 2.54 8.76
N MET A 157 12.90 1.58 9.03
CA MET A 157 12.57 0.49 8.12
C MET A 157 11.56 0.92 7.07
N ASN A 158 11.72 0.42 5.84
CA ASN A 158 10.69 0.46 4.82
C ASN A 158 9.79 -0.77 4.96
N VAL A 159 8.50 -0.61 4.63
CA VAL A 159 7.57 -1.73 4.55
C VAL A 159 7.11 -1.89 3.12
N CYS A 160 7.23 -3.09 2.60
CA CYS A 160 6.67 -3.53 1.34
C CYS A 160 5.65 -4.62 1.65
N MET A 161 4.53 -4.62 0.94
CA MET A 161 3.55 -5.69 1.03
C MET A 161 3.36 -6.34 -0.33
N ASP A 162 3.11 -7.63 -0.31
CA ASP A 162 2.67 -8.34 -1.49
C ASP A 162 1.19 -8.04 -1.74
N PHE A 163 0.90 -7.28 -2.81
CA PHE A 163 -0.44 -6.83 -3.13
C PHE A 163 -0.93 -7.48 -4.43
N VAL A 164 -1.85 -8.43 -4.32
CA VAL A 164 -2.34 -9.24 -5.44
C VAL A 164 -3.36 -8.47 -6.25
N MET A 165 -2.95 -7.85 -7.36
CA MET A 165 -3.85 -7.10 -8.26
C MET A 165 -4.31 -7.89 -9.50
N ASN A 166 -3.68 -9.04 -9.78
CA ASN A 166 -3.96 -9.81 -10.99
C ASN A 166 -5.30 -10.57 -10.95
N HIS A 167 -5.70 -11.00 -9.77
CA HIS A 167 -6.92 -11.79 -9.55
C HIS A 167 -7.46 -11.62 -8.12
N THR A 168 -8.65 -12.12 -7.88
CA THR A 168 -9.29 -12.18 -6.57
C THR A 168 -9.70 -13.60 -6.25
N SER A 169 -10.06 -13.85 -4.99
CA SER A 169 -10.78 -15.07 -4.60
C SER A 169 -12.16 -15.13 -5.27
N GLU A 170 -12.68 -16.35 -5.47
CA GLU A 170 -14.07 -16.57 -5.85
C GLU A 170 -15.07 -16.00 -4.84
N GLU A 171 -14.67 -15.78 -3.58
CA GLU A 171 -15.48 -15.20 -2.50
C GLU A 171 -15.41 -13.67 -2.44
N HIS A 172 -14.70 -13.02 -3.37
CA HIS A 172 -14.62 -11.56 -3.38
C HIS A 172 -15.95 -10.92 -3.77
N CYS A 173 -16.40 -9.92 -2.99
CA CYS A 173 -17.74 -9.31 -3.16
C CYS A 173 -17.98 -8.75 -4.57
N LEU A 174 -16.98 -8.19 -5.23
CA LEU A 174 -17.10 -7.67 -6.60
C LEU A 174 -17.42 -8.75 -7.64
N LEU A 175 -17.08 -10.00 -7.37
CA LEU A 175 -17.41 -11.10 -8.27
C LEU A 175 -18.92 -11.37 -8.31
N TYR A 176 -19.62 -11.20 -7.20
CA TYR A 176 -21.07 -11.39 -7.09
C TYR A 176 -21.88 -10.17 -7.50
N THR A 177 -21.28 -8.97 -7.44
CA THR A 177 -21.96 -7.71 -7.80
C THR A 177 -21.76 -7.32 -9.26
N SER A 178 -20.77 -7.88 -9.95
CA SER A 178 -20.56 -7.66 -11.38
C SER A 178 -21.36 -8.70 -12.19
N PRO A 179 -22.18 -8.27 -13.16
CA PRO A 179 -22.85 -9.20 -14.05
C PRO A 179 -21.83 -10.03 -14.81
N SER A 180 -21.95 -11.36 -14.75
CA SER A 180 -21.06 -12.25 -15.46
C SER A 180 -21.16 -12.03 -17.00
N PRO A 181 -20.15 -12.38 -17.79
CA PRO A 181 -20.26 -12.33 -19.25
C PRO A 181 -21.47 -13.11 -19.78
N ARG A 182 -21.92 -14.19 -19.09
CA ARG A 182 -23.10 -14.97 -19.44
C ARG A 182 -24.41 -14.22 -19.13
N ASP A 183 -24.45 -13.41 -18.09
CA ASP A 183 -25.64 -12.63 -17.74
C ASP A 183 -25.85 -11.47 -18.72
N ARG A 184 -24.78 -10.91 -19.25
CA ARG A 184 -24.81 -9.89 -20.33
C ARG A 184 -25.33 -10.46 -21.67
N GLN A 185 -25.15 -11.75 -21.94
CA GLN A 185 -25.68 -12.40 -23.14
C GLN A 185 -27.19 -12.68 -23.07
N LYS A 186 -27.77 -12.82 -21.88
CA LYS A 186 -29.21 -13.07 -21.69
C LYS A 186 -30.07 -11.81 -21.72
N SER A 187 -29.46 -10.63 -21.69
CA SER A 187 -30.16 -9.34 -21.71
C SER A 187 -30.16 -8.64 -23.10
N ARG A 188 -29.84 -9.38 -24.17
CA ARG A 188 -29.97 -8.96 -25.58
C ARG A 188 -31.06 -9.71 -26.31
#